data_75fe514de7708443d1ba3f362f469e22
#
_entry.id   75fe514de7708443d1ba3f362f469e22
#
_cell.length_a   1.000
_cell.length_b   1.000
_cell.length_c   1.000
_cell.angle_alpha   90.00
_cell.angle_beta   90.00
_cell.angle_gamma   90.00
#
_symmetry.space_group_name_H-M   'P 1'
#
loop_
_entity.id
_entity.type
_entity.pdbx_description
1 polymer ?
#
loop_
_entity_poly.entity_id
_entity_poly.type
_entity_poly.pdbx_seq_one_letter_code
_entity_poly.pdbx_strand_id
1 'polypeptide(L)'
;YNEYEFLYKAKNALDNSNITIINHSLLFSNLEQENTNLTNLKNLVVDEAHNIEDTVTESLKEMYSLRILKEYFEKFEKIFKLKNIKQIDFINKRNSIFSSLEVLDDYSTSYLNNAIKEDNPYKTTLVKSDYFEGLECEDFVKKLSLDFLDIIDNLKTIDEYDFSKDVNFVLEIAKFINVFFDKNNFNTYIKIISFSES
;
A
#
# COMPACT_ATOMS: atom_id res chain seq x y z
N TYR A 1 -19.77 -0.80 28.02
CA TYR A 1 -19.35 -2.06 27.37
C TYR A 1 -18.12 -1.72 26.54
N ASN A 2 -16.98 -2.34 26.91
CA ASN A 2 -15.71 -2.07 26.27
C ASN A 2 -15.60 -3.02 25.05
N GLU A 3 -15.66 -2.51 23.83
CA GLU A 3 -15.51 -3.30 22.58
C GLU A 3 -14.23 -4.15 22.59
N TYR A 4 -13.16 -3.63 23.20
CA TYR A 4 -11.89 -4.34 23.37
C TYR A 4 -12.03 -5.61 24.24
N GLU A 5 -12.91 -5.62 25.22
CA GLU A 5 -13.10 -6.80 26.08
C GLU A 5 -13.74 -7.96 25.32
N PHE A 6 -14.71 -7.67 24.43
CA PHE A 6 -15.36 -8.71 23.63
C PHE A 6 -14.38 -9.30 22.59
N LEU A 7 -13.65 -8.47 21.88
CA LEU A 7 -12.66 -8.91 20.89
C LEU A 7 -11.53 -9.73 21.54
N TYR A 8 -11.05 -9.30 22.70
CA TYR A 8 -10.04 -10.02 23.47
C TYR A 8 -10.55 -11.40 23.92
N LYS A 9 -11.77 -11.48 24.45
CA LYS A 9 -12.40 -12.74 24.82
C LYS A 9 -12.59 -13.68 23.62
N ALA A 10 -13.01 -13.13 22.47
CA ALA A 10 -13.17 -13.92 21.25
C ALA A 10 -11.81 -14.49 20.77
N LYS A 11 -10.74 -13.68 20.79
CA LYS A 11 -9.41 -14.14 20.43
C LYS A 11 -8.88 -15.23 21.35
N ASN A 12 -9.05 -15.09 22.66
CA ASN A 12 -8.62 -16.10 23.63
C ASN A 12 -9.45 -17.40 23.55
N ALA A 13 -10.68 -17.33 23.05
CA ALA A 13 -11.51 -18.51 22.85
C ALA A 13 -11.06 -19.35 21.64
N LEU A 14 -10.36 -18.76 20.67
CA LEU A 14 -9.88 -19.46 19.46
C LEU A 14 -8.98 -20.65 19.81
N ASP A 15 -8.04 -20.47 20.72
CA ASP A 15 -7.04 -21.49 21.08
C ASP A 15 -7.67 -22.74 21.73
N ASN A 16 -8.85 -22.58 22.33
CA ASN A 16 -9.57 -23.64 23.04
C ASN A 16 -10.81 -24.14 22.29
N SER A 17 -11.10 -23.61 21.10
CA SER A 17 -12.28 -23.99 20.34
C SER A 17 -12.00 -25.17 19.40
N ASN A 18 -12.94 -26.10 19.33
CA ASN A 18 -12.88 -27.21 18.37
C ASN A 18 -13.37 -26.82 16.97
N ILE A 19 -14.21 -25.80 16.89
CA ILE A 19 -14.77 -25.27 15.65
C ILE A 19 -14.74 -23.75 15.74
N THR A 20 -14.20 -23.12 14.72
CA THR A 20 -14.17 -21.65 14.56
C THR A 20 -14.90 -21.27 13.30
N ILE A 21 -15.86 -20.36 13.41
CA ILE A 21 -16.58 -19.80 12.26
C ILE A 21 -16.09 -18.37 12.05
N ILE A 22 -15.58 -18.09 10.86
CA ILE A 22 -15.07 -16.78 10.46
C ILE A 22 -15.55 -16.44 9.05
N ASN A 23 -15.56 -15.15 8.71
CA ASN A 23 -15.80 -14.74 7.33
C ASN A 23 -14.53 -14.88 6.46
N HIS A 24 -14.69 -14.90 5.15
CA HIS A 24 -13.59 -15.04 4.19
C HIS A 24 -12.55 -13.92 4.35
N SER A 25 -12.97 -12.68 4.49
CA SER A 25 -12.07 -11.53 4.63
C SER A 25 -11.17 -11.67 5.86
N LEU A 26 -11.70 -12.14 7.00
CA LEU A 26 -10.92 -12.38 8.20
C LEU A 26 -9.95 -13.55 8.02
N LEU A 27 -10.36 -14.61 7.31
CA LEU A 27 -9.48 -15.73 6.99
C LEU A 27 -8.27 -15.25 6.20
N PHE A 28 -8.48 -14.55 5.09
CA PHE A 28 -7.41 -14.15 4.17
C PHE A 28 -6.53 -13.05 4.75
N SER A 29 -7.08 -12.06 5.45
CA SER A 29 -6.28 -11.04 6.14
C SER A 29 -5.38 -11.61 7.25
N ASN A 30 -5.74 -12.75 7.84
CA ASN A 30 -4.90 -13.42 8.82
C ASN A 30 -3.81 -14.29 8.19
N LEU A 31 -3.99 -14.80 6.97
CA LEU A 31 -2.97 -15.62 6.30
C LEU A 31 -1.70 -14.84 5.95
N GLU A 32 -1.80 -13.53 5.78
CA GLU A 32 -0.66 -12.65 5.48
C GLU A 32 0.15 -12.25 6.73
N GLN A 33 -0.42 -12.43 7.91
CA GLN A 33 0.26 -12.03 9.15
C GLN A 33 1.13 -13.18 9.68
N GLU A 34 2.42 -12.91 9.91
CA GLU A 34 3.35 -13.89 10.51
C GLU A 34 2.89 -14.42 11.88
N ASN A 35 2.09 -13.63 12.61
CA ASN A 35 1.51 -13.98 13.91
C ASN A 35 -0.01 -14.17 13.82
N THR A 36 -0.45 -15.15 13.06
CA THR A 36 -1.89 -15.41 12.91
C THR A 36 -2.46 -16.12 14.14
N ASN A 37 -3.63 -15.68 14.58
CA ASN A 37 -4.39 -16.40 15.61
C ASN A 37 -5.02 -17.72 15.09
N LEU A 38 -4.78 -18.07 13.81
CA LEU A 38 -5.34 -19.22 13.12
C LEU A 38 -4.30 -20.31 12.81
N THR A 39 -3.18 -20.34 13.54
CA THR A 39 -2.03 -21.24 13.28
C THR A 39 -2.34 -22.73 13.40
N ASN A 40 -3.41 -23.13 14.08
CA ASN A 40 -3.73 -24.53 14.38
C ASN A 40 -4.85 -25.12 13.53
N LEU A 41 -5.21 -24.50 12.40
CA LEU A 41 -6.25 -25.02 11.51
C LEU A 41 -5.79 -26.33 10.85
N LYS A 42 -6.49 -27.42 11.17
CA LYS A 42 -6.26 -28.75 10.55
C LYS A 42 -7.16 -29.01 9.35
N ASN A 43 -8.39 -28.49 9.41
CA ASN A 43 -9.39 -28.67 8.38
C ASN A 43 -10.08 -27.33 8.13
N LEU A 44 -10.37 -27.04 6.88
CA LEU A 44 -11.09 -25.87 6.45
C LEU A 44 -12.32 -26.30 5.65
N VAL A 45 -13.49 -25.79 6.05
CA VAL A 45 -14.72 -25.93 5.27
C VAL A 45 -15.12 -24.53 4.84
N VAL A 46 -15.28 -24.35 3.55
CA VAL A 46 -15.62 -23.05 2.96
C VAL A 46 -17.04 -23.10 2.43
N ASP A 47 -17.89 -22.24 2.96
CA ASP A 47 -19.21 -21.97 2.42
C ASP A 47 -19.12 -20.91 1.32
N GLU A 48 -20.03 -20.90 0.36
CA GLU A 48 -20.03 -19.96 -0.77
C GLU A 48 -18.64 -19.85 -1.48
N ALA A 49 -18.03 -21.00 -1.75
CA ALA A 49 -16.66 -21.10 -2.27
C ALA A 49 -16.46 -20.34 -3.60
N HIS A 50 -17.52 -20.04 -4.33
CA HIS A 50 -17.45 -19.24 -5.56
C HIS A 50 -17.03 -17.77 -5.33
N ASN A 51 -17.16 -17.27 -4.09
CA ASN A 51 -16.73 -15.92 -3.73
C ASN A 51 -15.27 -15.83 -3.26
N ILE A 52 -14.57 -16.97 -3.16
CA ILE A 52 -13.19 -17.00 -2.62
C ILE A 52 -12.25 -16.16 -3.48
N GLU A 53 -12.29 -16.36 -4.78
CA GLU A 53 -11.36 -15.69 -5.71
C GLU A 53 -11.45 -14.17 -5.59
N ASP A 54 -12.68 -13.64 -5.62
CA ASP A 54 -12.92 -12.21 -5.46
C ASP A 54 -12.46 -11.70 -4.09
N THR A 55 -12.79 -12.43 -3.03
CA THR A 55 -12.44 -12.04 -1.66
C THR A 55 -10.92 -12.08 -1.43
N VAL A 56 -10.22 -13.09 -1.94
CA VAL A 56 -8.75 -13.17 -1.88
C VAL A 56 -8.15 -12.02 -2.66
N THR A 57 -8.60 -11.77 -3.87
CA THR A 57 -8.09 -10.69 -4.72
C THR A 57 -8.25 -9.34 -4.03
N GLU A 58 -9.40 -9.04 -3.44
CA GLU A 58 -9.62 -7.79 -2.73
C GLU A 58 -8.81 -7.70 -1.41
N SER A 59 -8.60 -8.80 -0.69
CA SER A 59 -7.81 -8.78 0.55
C SER A 59 -6.30 -8.66 0.30
N LEU A 60 -5.80 -9.18 -0.83
CA LEU A 60 -4.40 -9.10 -1.23
C LEU A 60 -4.08 -7.84 -2.07
N LYS A 61 -5.09 -7.04 -2.37
CA LYS A 61 -4.95 -5.86 -3.21
C LYS A 61 -4.31 -4.71 -2.45
N GLU A 62 -3.16 -4.29 -2.91
CA GLU A 62 -2.54 -3.05 -2.46
C GLU A 62 -2.88 -1.92 -3.44
N MET A 63 -3.36 -0.80 -2.92
CA MET A 63 -3.71 0.36 -3.71
C MET A 63 -3.20 1.65 -3.07
N TYR A 64 -2.46 2.42 -3.84
CA TYR A 64 -1.89 3.69 -3.41
C TYR A 64 -2.27 4.80 -4.36
N SER A 65 -2.52 5.98 -3.82
CA SER A 65 -2.79 7.18 -4.60
C SER A 65 -1.88 8.33 -4.21
N LEU A 66 -1.53 9.15 -5.19
CA LEU A 66 -0.74 10.36 -4.97
C LEU A 66 -1.41 11.32 -3.98
N ARG A 67 -2.74 11.39 -3.99
CA ARG A 67 -3.51 12.22 -3.06
C ARG A 67 -3.27 11.85 -1.60
N ILE A 68 -3.36 10.56 -1.26
CA ILE A 68 -3.14 10.08 0.12
C ILE A 68 -1.72 10.43 0.57
N LEU A 69 -0.73 10.27 -0.29
CA LEU A 69 0.64 10.62 0.04
C LEU A 69 0.82 12.12 0.29
N LYS A 70 0.20 12.97 -0.54
CA LYS A 70 0.20 14.43 -0.33
C LYS A 70 -0.40 14.81 1.02
N GLU A 71 -1.56 14.25 1.38
CA GLU A 71 -2.22 14.49 2.66
C GLU A 71 -1.32 14.10 3.86
N TYR A 72 -0.58 13.00 3.75
CA TYR A 72 0.38 12.59 4.80
C TYR A 72 1.53 13.59 4.94
N PHE A 73 2.11 14.03 3.85
CA PHE A 73 3.21 15.00 3.92
C PHE A 73 2.78 16.38 4.40
N GLU A 74 1.57 16.81 4.09
CA GLU A 74 0.99 18.03 4.66
C GLU A 74 0.77 17.91 6.18
N LYS A 75 0.40 16.72 6.67
CA LYS A 75 0.32 16.43 8.10
C LYS A 75 1.69 16.61 8.76
N PHE A 76 2.76 16.08 8.17
CA PHE A 76 4.11 16.24 8.71
C PHE A 76 4.52 17.72 8.79
N GLU A 77 4.26 18.49 7.74
CA GLU A 77 4.56 19.92 7.76
C GLU A 77 3.82 20.70 8.86
N LYS A 78 2.56 20.36 9.08
CA LYS A 78 1.78 20.96 10.17
C LYS A 78 2.40 20.62 11.53
N ILE A 79 2.82 19.36 11.75
CA ILE A 79 3.49 18.94 12.98
C ILE A 79 4.82 19.69 13.15
N PHE A 80 5.64 19.79 12.11
CA PHE A 80 6.91 20.52 12.15
C PHE A 80 6.72 22.01 12.52
N LYS A 81 5.72 22.65 11.93
CA LYS A 81 5.38 24.06 12.25
C LYS A 81 4.94 24.21 13.70
N LEU A 82 4.07 23.33 14.20
CA LEU A 82 3.58 23.36 15.58
C LEU A 82 4.68 23.12 16.61
N LYS A 83 5.68 22.30 16.26
CA LYS A 83 6.81 21.94 17.13
C LYS A 83 8.05 22.83 16.91
N ASN A 84 7.97 23.83 16.04
CA ASN A 84 9.10 24.66 15.63
C ASN A 84 10.31 23.89 15.08
N ILE A 85 10.07 22.75 14.45
CA ILE A 85 11.08 21.89 13.87
C ILE A 85 11.46 22.43 12.49
N LYS A 86 12.74 22.75 12.29
CA LYS A 86 13.26 23.16 10.98
C LYS A 86 13.73 21.93 10.21
N GLN A 87 12.97 21.57 9.17
CA GLN A 87 13.26 20.40 8.33
C GLN A 87 13.41 20.81 6.86
N ILE A 88 14.49 21.53 6.55
CA ILE A 88 14.76 21.98 5.16
C ILE A 88 15.00 20.77 4.25
N ASP A 89 15.74 19.77 4.72
CA ASP A 89 16.04 18.58 3.94
C ASP A 89 14.78 17.74 3.66
N PHE A 90 13.88 17.63 4.64
CA PHE A 90 12.59 17.00 4.45
C PHE A 90 11.79 17.67 3.34
N ILE A 91 11.72 19.01 3.33
CA ILE A 91 10.97 19.76 2.32
C ILE A 91 11.56 19.54 0.92
N ASN A 92 12.88 19.55 0.81
CA ASN A 92 13.58 19.32 -0.46
C ASN A 92 13.30 17.89 -0.99
N LYS A 93 13.39 16.88 -0.12
CA LYS A 93 13.13 15.49 -0.49
C LYS A 93 11.66 15.25 -0.84
N ARG A 94 10.73 15.80 -0.06
CA ARG A 94 9.32 15.79 -0.41
C ARG A 94 9.06 16.36 -1.80
N ASN A 95 9.64 17.53 -2.11
CA ASN A 95 9.46 18.14 -3.41
C ASN A 95 10.04 17.27 -4.54
N SER A 96 11.19 16.64 -4.32
CA SER A 96 11.77 15.67 -5.26
C SER A 96 10.84 14.47 -5.49
N ILE A 97 10.28 13.91 -4.43
CA ILE A 97 9.30 12.81 -4.52
C ILE A 97 8.07 13.23 -5.31
N PHE A 98 7.48 14.38 -4.99
CA PHE A 98 6.29 14.85 -5.70
C PHE A 98 6.54 15.11 -7.17
N SER A 99 7.65 15.76 -7.53
CA SER A 99 8.00 15.96 -8.93
C SER A 99 8.16 14.62 -9.67
N SER A 100 8.76 13.63 -9.03
CA SER A 100 8.91 12.30 -9.61
C SER A 100 7.56 11.58 -9.77
N LEU A 101 6.69 11.69 -8.77
CA LEU A 101 5.36 11.06 -8.81
C LEU A 101 4.42 11.76 -9.81
N GLU A 102 4.53 13.07 -10.00
CA GLU A 102 3.78 13.80 -11.03
C GLU A 102 4.18 13.36 -12.44
N VAL A 103 5.48 13.19 -12.71
CA VAL A 103 5.95 12.61 -13.98
C VAL A 103 5.38 11.21 -14.20
N LEU A 104 5.34 10.40 -13.15
CA LEU A 104 4.78 9.05 -13.20
C LEU A 104 3.26 9.08 -13.44
N ASP A 105 2.55 9.98 -12.79
CA ASP A 105 1.11 10.16 -12.95
C ASP A 105 0.74 10.57 -14.39
N ASP A 106 1.45 11.54 -14.94
CA ASP A 106 1.28 11.99 -16.33
C ASP A 106 1.54 10.85 -17.33
N TYR A 107 2.62 10.09 -17.11
CA TYR A 107 2.95 8.95 -17.95
C TYR A 107 1.90 7.84 -17.85
N SER A 108 1.49 7.49 -16.63
CA SER A 108 0.47 6.47 -16.37
C SER A 108 -0.88 6.86 -16.96
N THR A 109 -1.25 8.14 -16.86
CA THR A 109 -2.46 8.70 -17.46
C THR A 109 -2.43 8.60 -18.98
N SER A 110 -1.30 8.93 -19.59
CA SER A 110 -1.11 8.80 -21.04
C SER A 110 -1.18 7.34 -21.50
N TYR A 111 -0.54 6.44 -20.77
CA TYR A 111 -0.60 5.00 -21.03
C TYR A 111 -2.02 4.47 -20.90
N LEU A 112 -2.72 4.84 -19.85
CA LEU A 112 -4.09 4.45 -19.59
C LEU A 112 -5.04 4.94 -20.69
N ASN A 113 -4.94 6.21 -21.09
CA ASN A 113 -5.75 6.79 -22.17
C ASN A 113 -5.55 6.07 -23.52
N ASN A 114 -4.33 5.62 -23.80
CA ASN A 114 -4.02 4.87 -25.02
C ASN A 114 -4.51 3.41 -24.96
N ALA A 115 -4.59 2.83 -23.76
CA ALA A 115 -4.96 1.44 -23.55
C ALA A 115 -6.48 1.22 -23.35
N ILE A 116 -7.19 2.23 -22.89
CA ILE A 116 -8.65 2.15 -22.67
C ILE A 116 -9.36 2.19 -24.01
N LYS A 117 -10.18 1.16 -24.24
CA LYS A 117 -11.20 1.19 -25.30
C LYS A 117 -12.38 2.02 -24.80
N GLU A 118 -13.04 2.71 -25.72
CA GLU A 118 -14.18 3.61 -25.44
C GLU A 118 -15.30 2.96 -24.57
N ASP A 119 -15.40 1.64 -24.59
CA ASP A 119 -16.43 0.86 -23.88
C ASP A 119 -15.99 0.35 -22.49
N ASN A 120 -14.83 0.75 -21.96
CA ASN A 120 -14.40 0.28 -20.63
C ASN A 120 -14.93 1.19 -19.51
N PRO A 121 -16.01 0.77 -18.79
CA PRO A 121 -16.65 1.61 -17.78
C PRO A 121 -15.77 1.83 -16.55
N TYR A 122 -14.79 0.95 -16.31
CA TYR A 122 -13.94 0.99 -15.11
C TYR A 122 -12.70 1.85 -15.26
N LYS A 123 -12.42 2.35 -16.48
CA LYS A 123 -11.22 3.16 -16.78
C LYS A 123 -9.96 2.58 -16.14
N THR A 124 -9.77 1.27 -16.31
CA THR A 124 -8.64 0.51 -15.77
C THR A 124 -7.93 -0.24 -16.89
N THR A 125 -6.61 -0.45 -16.75
CA THR A 125 -5.86 -1.30 -17.66
C THR A 125 -4.80 -2.11 -16.94
N LEU A 126 -4.53 -3.31 -17.46
CA LEU A 126 -3.41 -4.12 -17.03
C LEU A 126 -2.10 -3.50 -17.56
N VAL A 127 -1.11 -3.43 -16.69
CA VAL A 127 0.22 -2.98 -17.05
C VAL A 127 0.95 -4.09 -17.80
N LYS A 128 1.48 -3.78 -18.98
CA LYS A 128 2.29 -4.68 -19.80
C LYS A 128 3.76 -4.25 -19.76
N SER A 129 4.64 -5.06 -20.35
CA SER A 129 6.08 -4.79 -20.41
C SER A 129 6.43 -3.47 -21.07
N ASP A 130 5.68 -3.06 -22.09
CA ASP A 130 5.86 -1.81 -22.84
C ASP A 130 5.72 -0.54 -21.96
N TYR A 131 4.93 -0.61 -20.89
CA TYR A 131 4.82 0.47 -19.91
C TYR A 131 6.19 0.81 -19.29
N PHE A 132 6.99 -0.21 -18.97
CA PHE A 132 8.27 -0.01 -18.30
C PHE A 132 9.41 0.37 -19.27
N GLU A 133 9.27 0.08 -20.57
CA GLU A 133 10.27 0.44 -21.57
C GLU A 133 10.34 1.95 -21.81
N GLY A 134 9.21 2.64 -21.66
CA GLY A 134 9.10 4.09 -21.91
C GLY A 134 9.59 4.99 -20.79
N LEU A 135 9.83 4.44 -19.56
CA LEU A 135 10.12 5.26 -18.37
C LEU A 135 11.59 5.31 -17.95
N GLU A 136 12.53 4.60 -18.66
CA GLU A 136 13.89 4.39 -18.14
C GLU A 136 13.85 3.99 -16.65
N CYS A 137 12.96 3.06 -16.31
CA CYS A 137 12.40 2.81 -14.98
C CYS A 137 13.41 2.59 -13.88
N GLU A 138 14.57 1.98 -14.16
CA GLU A 138 15.48 1.56 -13.09
C GLU A 138 16.09 2.76 -12.33
N ASP A 139 16.55 3.77 -13.05
CA ASP A 139 17.16 4.93 -12.40
C ASP A 139 16.12 5.82 -11.73
N PHE A 140 14.93 5.92 -12.30
CA PHE A 140 13.80 6.64 -11.72
C PHE A 140 13.36 5.99 -10.39
N VAL A 141 13.15 4.68 -10.38
CA VAL A 141 12.74 3.93 -9.17
C VAL A 141 13.81 3.97 -8.10
N LYS A 142 15.08 3.83 -8.47
CA LYS A 142 16.21 3.95 -7.52
C LYS A 142 16.23 5.32 -6.85
N LYS A 143 16.11 6.38 -7.65
CA LYS A 143 16.07 7.75 -7.12
C LYS A 143 14.89 7.94 -6.17
N LEU A 144 13.69 7.55 -6.59
CA LEU A 144 12.48 7.68 -5.78
C LEU A 144 12.60 6.89 -4.47
N SER A 145 13.12 5.67 -4.51
CA SER A 145 13.34 4.85 -3.32
C SER A 145 14.35 5.48 -2.35
N LEU A 146 15.44 6.06 -2.85
CA LEU A 146 16.41 6.78 -2.03
C LEU A 146 15.79 8.01 -1.36
N ASP A 147 15.00 8.78 -2.10
CA ASP A 147 14.31 9.96 -1.55
C ASP A 147 13.32 9.56 -0.45
N PHE A 148 12.62 8.42 -0.56
CA PHE A 148 11.77 7.89 0.51
C PHE A 148 12.58 7.43 1.74
N LEU A 149 13.70 6.74 1.54
CA LEU A 149 14.57 6.34 2.65
C LEU A 149 15.13 7.55 3.41
N ASP A 150 15.54 8.59 2.70
CA ASP A 150 16.01 9.83 3.31
C ASP A 150 14.90 10.52 4.14
N ILE A 151 13.63 10.49 3.70
CA ILE A 151 12.51 10.99 4.49
C ILE A 151 12.31 10.17 5.75
N ILE A 152 12.36 8.84 5.65
CA ILE A 152 12.23 7.95 6.79
C ILE A 152 13.31 8.22 7.83
N ASP A 153 14.56 8.37 7.39
CA ASP A 153 15.66 8.65 8.29
C ASP A 153 15.52 10.04 8.95
N ASN A 154 15.09 11.05 8.21
CA ASN A 154 14.76 12.35 8.78
C ASN A 154 13.67 12.27 9.84
N LEU A 155 12.58 11.53 9.60
CA LEU A 155 11.50 11.36 10.58
C LEU A 155 11.95 10.64 11.85
N LYS A 156 12.83 9.64 11.73
CA LYS A 156 13.39 8.90 12.87
C LYS A 156 14.30 9.75 13.77
N THR A 157 14.90 10.80 13.24
CA THR A 157 15.77 11.69 14.03
C THR A 157 15.02 12.70 14.89
N ILE A 158 13.68 12.76 14.77
CA ILE A 158 12.85 13.72 15.48
C ILE A 158 12.30 13.07 16.75
N ASP A 159 12.90 13.37 17.90
CA ASP A 159 12.51 12.82 19.20
C ASP A 159 11.22 13.43 19.79
N GLU A 160 10.76 14.57 19.26
CA GLU A 160 9.65 15.33 19.83
C GLU A 160 8.25 14.79 19.49
N TYR A 161 8.15 13.84 18.58
CA TYR A 161 6.92 13.22 18.14
C TYR A 161 7.13 11.76 17.73
N ASP A 162 6.19 10.88 18.11
CA ASP A 162 6.24 9.48 17.68
C ASP A 162 5.75 9.35 16.22
N PHE A 163 6.70 9.26 15.30
CA PHE A 163 6.46 9.03 13.88
C PHE A 163 6.43 7.54 13.48
N SER A 164 6.42 6.60 14.40
CA SER A 164 6.54 5.18 14.09
C SER A 164 5.50 4.67 13.08
N LYS A 165 4.24 5.09 13.22
CA LYS A 165 3.17 4.74 12.27
C LYS A 165 3.37 5.40 10.91
N ASP A 166 3.82 6.63 10.89
CA ASP A 166 4.03 7.41 9.69
C ASP A 166 5.25 6.88 8.91
N VAL A 167 6.31 6.50 9.61
CA VAL A 167 7.46 5.81 9.03
C VAL A 167 7.05 4.49 8.38
N ASN A 168 6.23 3.69 9.06
CA ASN A 168 5.73 2.44 8.49
C ASN A 168 4.90 2.68 7.22
N PHE A 169 4.03 3.69 7.21
CA PHE A 169 3.27 4.05 6.02
C PHE A 169 4.17 4.42 4.83
N VAL A 170 5.20 5.25 5.05
CA VAL A 170 6.15 5.63 4.00
C VAL A 170 6.96 4.42 3.51
N LEU A 171 7.33 3.51 4.42
CA LEU A 171 7.99 2.24 4.07
C LEU A 171 7.12 1.35 3.19
N GLU A 172 5.83 1.21 3.49
CA GLU A 172 4.89 0.43 2.68
C GLU A 172 4.77 1.01 1.27
N ILE A 173 4.67 2.33 1.13
CA ILE A 173 4.67 2.98 -0.18
C ILE A 173 5.97 2.72 -0.95
N ALA A 174 7.13 2.83 -0.28
CA ALA A 174 8.42 2.57 -0.92
C ALA A 174 8.53 1.11 -1.39
N LYS A 175 8.06 0.14 -0.60
CA LYS A 175 7.98 -1.27 -0.99
C LYS A 175 7.06 -1.47 -2.19
N PHE A 176 5.86 -0.89 -2.15
CA PHE A 176 4.91 -0.97 -3.25
C PHE A 176 5.51 -0.46 -4.56
N ILE A 177 6.15 0.71 -4.54
CA ILE A 177 6.80 1.27 -5.73
C ILE A 177 7.86 0.31 -6.28
N ASN A 178 8.71 -0.25 -5.43
CA ASN A 178 9.72 -1.21 -5.85
C ASN A 178 9.09 -2.47 -6.47
N VAL A 179 8.05 -3.03 -5.87
CA VAL A 179 7.33 -4.20 -6.40
C VAL A 179 6.63 -3.88 -7.70
N PHE A 180 5.95 -2.72 -7.78
CA PHE A 180 5.22 -2.31 -8.96
C PHE A 180 6.13 -2.13 -10.18
N PHE A 181 7.31 -1.55 -10.00
CA PHE A 181 8.26 -1.27 -11.09
C PHE A 181 9.28 -2.38 -11.35
N ASP A 182 9.27 -3.46 -10.56
CA ASP A 182 10.13 -4.61 -10.83
C ASP A 182 9.61 -5.42 -12.03
N LYS A 183 10.39 -5.42 -13.10
CA LYS A 183 10.10 -6.15 -14.35
C LYS A 183 10.07 -7.67 -14.15
N ASN A 184 10.77 -8.19 -13.14
CA ASN A 184 10.85 -9.62 -12.90
C ASN A 184 9.61 -10.18 -12.19
N ASN A 185 8.76 -9.32 -11.65
CA ASN A 185 7.60 -9.71 -10.84
C ASN A 185 6.30 -9.90 -11.64
N PHE A 186 6.32 -9.91 -12.99
CA PHE A 186 5.11 -10.07 -13.80
C PHE A 186 4.38 -11.40 -13.57
N ASN A 187 5.12 -12.46 -13.22
CA ASN A 187 4.53 -13.77 -12.95
C ASN A 187 3.98 -13.90 -11.53
N THR A 188 4.27 -12.94 -10.66
CA THR A 188 3.89 -12.98 -9.24
C THR A 188 2.76 -11.99 -8.94
N TYR A 189 2.74 -10.84 -9.62
CA TYR A 189 1.79 -9.77 -9.35
C TYR A 189 1.07 -9.33 -10.61
N ILE A 190 -0.24 -9.14 -10.49
CA ILE A 190 -1.05 -8.45 -11.49
C ILE A 190 -0.97 -6.95 -11.19
N LYS A 191 -0.46 -6.17 -12.15
CA LYS A 191 -0.28 -4.73 -12.03
C LYS A 191 -1.37 -4.02 -12.81
N ILE A 192 -2.06 -3.10 -12.16
CA ILE A 192 -3.20 -2.38 -12.73
C ILE A 192 -3.01 -0.88 -12.52
N ILE A 193 -3.34 -0.11 -13.55
CA ILE A 193 -3.49 1.35 -13.46
C ILE A 193 -4.96 1.68 -13.65
N SER A 194 -5.48 2.59 -12.83
CA SER A 194 -6.85 3.06 -12.90
C SER A 194 -6.94 4.56 -12.64
N PHE A 195 -7.94 5.22 -13.22
CA PHE A 195 -8.31 6.56 -12.76
C PHE A 195 -9.02 6.45 -11.40
N SER A 196 -8.57 7.25 -10.43
CA SER A 196 -9.39 7.51 -9.26
C SER A 196 -10.42 8.59 -9.60
N GLU A 197 -11.69 8.30 -9.40
CA GLU A 197 -12.71 9.37 -9.39
C GLU A 197 -12.39 10.30 -8.21
N SER A 198 -12.12 11.57 -8.53
CA SER A 198 -11.80 12.63 -7.56
C SER A 198 -13.05 13.10 -6.84
#